data_c0430eacfbb689d7f8111a2f1758336c
#
_entry.id   c0430eacfbb689d7f8111a2f1758336c
#
_cell.length_a   1.000
_cell.length_b   1.000
_cell.length_c   1.000
_cell.angle_alpha   90.00
_cell.angle_beta   90.00
_cell.angle_gamma   90.00
#
_symmetry.space_group_name_H-M   'P 1'
#
loop_
_entity.id
_entity.type
_entity.pdbx_description
1 polymer ?
#
loop_
_entity_poly.entity_id
_entity_poly.type
_entity_poly.pdbx_seq_one_letter_code
_entity_poly.pdbx_strand_id
1 'polypeptide(L)'
;DVMQLQLALSRAGYAVGGIDGIFGPKTLNALRRFQAANGLAIDGIAGMNTWTALNKYLLGYFNHRIERGDTYYKLAKRYGTDVKKIVSANPDKNPDNLIIGDTVVIPFGFDVVPTNVMFTSLLTETVIKGLKARYPFILLEMIGSSTMGTPLYALRMGNGTKKVLYNASHHANEWITTP
;
A
#
# COMPACT_ATOMS: atom_id res chain seq x y z
N ASP A 1 -14.98 -1.30 2.88
CA ASP A 1 -14.92 -2.77 2.86
C ASP A 1 -14.20 -3.26 4.12
N VAL A 2 -14.82 -4.26 4.81
CA VAL A 2 -14.30 -4.78 6.09
C VAL A 2 -12.95 -5.49 5.89
N MET A 3 -12.77 -6.20 4.79
CA MET A 3 -11.51 -6.87 4.47
C MET A 3 -10.34 -5.89 4.35
N GLN A 4 -10.54 -4.77 3.70
CA GLN A 4 -9.52 -3.70 3.61
C GLN A 4 -9.24 -3.09 4.98
N LEU A 5 -10.25 -2.89 5.81
CA LEU A 5 -10.08 -2.42 7.18
C LEU A 5 -9.22 -3.40 7.99
N GLN A 6 -9.54 -4.69 7.93
CA GLN A 6 -8.78 -5.73 8.60
C GLN A 6 -7.34 -5.79 8.09
N LEU A 7 -7.13 -5.74 6.77
CA LEU A 7 -5.80 -5.69 6.16
C LEU A 7 -4.99 -4.49 6.66
N ALA A 8 -5.58 -3.29 6.63
CA ALA A 8 -4.91 -2.07 7.07
C ALA A 8 -4.55 -2.10 8.55
N LEU A 9 -5.48 -2.53 9.41
CA LEU A 9 -5.26 -2.69 10.85
C LEU A 9 -4.17 -3.73 11.15
N SER A 10 -4.20 -4.88 10.47
CA SER A 10 -3.18 -5.93 10.60
C SER A 10 -1.79 -5.40 10.22
N ARG A 11 -1.67 -4.70 9.09
CA ARG A 11 -0.43 -4.06 8.63
C ARG A 11 0.03 -2.94 9.57
N ALA A 12 -0.88 -2.30 10.28
CA ALA A 12 -0.58 -1.32 11.33
C ALA A 12 -0.18 -1.97 12.66
N GLY A 13 -0.14 -3.31 12.75
CA GLY A 13 0.27 -4.05 13.94
C GLY A 13 -0.86 -4.36 14.94
N TYR A 14 -2.12 -4.22 14.53
CA TYR A 14 -3.26 -4.53 15.38
C TYR A 14 -3.86 -5.90 15.03
N ALA A 15 -4.03 -6.76 16.04
CA ALA A 15 -4.56 -8.11 15.84
C ALA A 15 -6.06 -8.07 15.53
N VAL A 16 -6.44 -8.40 14.31
CA VAL A 16 -7.84 -8.45 13.83
C VAL A 16 -8.45 -9.86 13.85
N GLY A 17 -7.63 -10.87 14.10
CA GLY A 17 -8.01 -12.28 13.92
C GLY A 17 -7.68 -12.75 12.50
N GLY A 18 -8.68 -13.00 11.68
CA GLY A 18 -8.54 -13.24 10.24
C GLY A 18 -8.84 -11.99 9.42
N ILE A 19 -8.44 -12.01 8.14
CA ILE A 19 -8.90 -11.04 7.13
C ILE A 19 -10.00 -11.74 6.34
N ASP A 20 -11.18 -11.82 6.95
CA ASP A 20 -12.33 -12.64 6.50
C ASP A 20 -13.53 -11.80 6.01
N GLY A 21 -13.43 -10.48 6.13
CA GLY A 21 -14.52 -9.57 5.77
C GLY A 21 -15.64 -9.48 6.81
N ILE A 22 -15.49 -10.11 7.98
CA ILE A 22 -16.48 -10.11 9.05
C ILE A 22 -16.08 -9.10 10.14
N PHE A 23 -16.90 -8.08 10.35
CA PHE A 23 -16.66 -7.10 11.41
C PHE A 23 -17.07 -7.66 12.78
N GLY A 24 -16.17 -8.45 13.37
CA GLY A 24 -16.38 -9.06 14.69
C GLY A 24 -15.70 -8.29 15.83
N PRO A 25 -15.81 -8.81 17.07
CA PRO A 25 -15.24 -8.17 18.28
C PRO A 25 -13.73 -7.91 18.20
N LYS A 26 -12.95 -8.77 17.54
CA LYS A 26 -11.50 -8.59 17.37
C LYS A 26 -11.21 -7.41 16.46
N THR A 27 -11.93 -7.29 15.33
CA THR A 27 -11.81 -6.16 14.41
C THR A 27 -12.20 -4.84 15.09
N LEU A 28 -13.31 -4.84 15.86
CA LEU A 28 -13.73 -3.66 16.62
C LEU A 28 -12.70 -3.22 17.65
N ASN A 29 -12.12 -4.17 18.39
CA ASN A 29 -11.07 -3.86 19.37
C ASN A 29 -9.80 -3.30 18.70
N ALA A 30 -9.36 -3.93 17.62
CA ALA A 30 -8.22 -3.45 16.82
C ALA A 30 -8.46 -2.01 16.32
N LEU A 31 -9.66 -1.73 15.78
CA LEU A 31 -10.06 -0.41 15.31
C LEU A 31 -10.01 0.64 16.43
N ARG A 32 -10.62 0.37 17.58
CA ARG A 32 -10.60 1.29 18.72
C ARG A 32 -9.20 1.56 19.24
N ARG A 33 -8.34 0.54 19.30
CA ARG A 33 -6.93 0.70 19.69
C ARG A 33 -6.15 1.53 18.68
N PHE A 34 -6.41 1.34 17.39
CA PHE A 34 -5.82 2.15 16.32
C PHE A 34 -6.28 3.61 16.46
N GLN A 35 -7.57 3.86 16.65
CA GLN A 35 -8.13 5.20 16.83
C GLN A 35 -7.48 5.91 18.03
N ALA A 36 -7.39 5.24 19.18
CA ALA A 36 -6.74 5.77 20.38
C ALA A 36 -5.27 6.14 20.12
N ALA A 37 -4.51 5.26 19.49
CA ALA A 37 -3.08 5.47 19.22
C ALA A 37 -2.81 6.60 18.20
N ASN A 38 -3.82 6.97 17.39
CA ASN A 38 -3.72 8.03 16.38
C ASN A 38 -4.47 9.32 16.76
N GLY A 39 -4.94 9.45 18.00
CA GLY A 39 -5.64 10.64 18.48
C GLY A 39 -7.00 10.87 17.79
N LEU A 40 -7.64 9.81 17.34
CA LEU A 40 -8.95 9.84 16.68
C LEU A 40 -10.07 9.59 17.72
N ALA A 41 -11.32 9.91 17.36
CA ALA A 41 -12.49 9.51 18.13
C ALA A 41 -12.53 7.98 18.28
N ILE A 42 -12.65 7.48 19.51
CA ILE A 42 -12.60 6.04 19.82
C ILE A 42 -14.05 5.48 19.78
N ASP A 43 -14.72 5.67 18.66
CA ASP A 43 -16.11 5.26 18.46
C ASP A 43 -16.27 3.85 17.89
N GLY A 44 -15.19 3.28 17.35
CA GLY A 44 -15.23 2.01 16.66
C GLY A 44 -15.86 2.08 15.28
N ILE A 45 -15.95 3.27 14.69
CA ILE A 45 -16.48 3.52 13.35
C ILE A 45 -15.32 3.89 12.42
N ALA A 46 -15.13 3.14 11.35
CA ALA A 46 -14.14 3.47 10.31
C ALA A 46 -14.66 4.60 9.41
N GLY A 47 -14.75 5.81 9.98
CA GLY A 47 -15.10 7.04 9.25
C GLY A 47 -13.93 7.62 8.45
N MET A 48 -14.15 8.78 7.82
CA MET A 48 -13.17 9.43 6.94
C MET A 48 -11.80 9.65 7.59
N ASN A 49 -11.76 10.15 8.82
CA ASN A 49 -10.51 10.41 9.54
C ASN A 49 -9.74 9.11 9.81
N THR A 50 -10.45 8.04 10.17
CA THR A 50 -9.88 6.72 10.39
C THR A 50 -9.30 6.15 9.08
N TRP A 51 -10.04 6.23 7.98
CA TRP A 51 -9.56 5.79 6.68
C TRP A 51 -8.36 6.61 6.19
N THR A 52 -8.35 7.91 6.41
CA THR A 52 -7.19 8.77 6.08
C THR A 52 -5.93 8.31 6.82
N ALA A 53 -6.05 7.99 8.10
CA ALA A 53 -4.92 7.49 8.90
C ALA A 53 -4.48 6.07 8.49
N LEU A 54 -5.42 5.21 8.06
CA LEU A 54 -5.17 3.85 7.63
C LEU A 54 -4.62 3.74 6.20
N ASN A 55 -4.87 4.72 5.34
CA ASN A 55 -4.59 4.64 3.90
C ASN A 55 -3.13 4.30 3.58
N LYS A 56 -2.18 4.83 4.36
CA LYS A 56 -0.74 4.52 4.20
C LYS A 56 -0.43 3.02 4.33
N TYR A 57 -1.18 2.30 5.18
CA TYR A 57 -0.99 0.86 5.36
C TYR A 57 -1.59 0.04 4.21
N LEU A 58 -2.63 0.55 3.55
CA LEU A 58 -3.13 -0.04 2.31
C LEU A 58 -2.18 0.21 1.14
N LEU A 59 -1.72 1.45 0.97
CA LEU A 59 -0.76 1.83 -0.06
C LEU A 59 0.62 1.19 0.14
N GLY A 60 0.99 0.84 1.36
CA GLY A 60 2.27 0.25 1.69
C GLY A 60 3.43 1.24 1.74
N TYR A 61 3.15 2.54 1.74
CA TYR A 61 4.12 3.62 1.87
C TYR A 61 3.50 4.87 2.49
N PHE A 62 4.34 5.80 2.87
CA PHE A 62 3.94 7.20 3.18
C PHE A 62 5.03 8.16 2.74
N ASN A 63 4.68 9.44 2.66
CA ASN A 63 5.60 10.51 2.34
C ASN A 63 6.20 11.09 3.62
N HIS A 64 7.53 11.19 3.65
CA HIS A 64 8.27 11.82 4.74
C HIS A 64 8.95 13.10 4.24
N ARG A 65 8.80 14.20 4.97
CA ARG A 65 9.53 15.42 4.69
C ARG A 65 10.87 15.36 5.40
N ILE A 66 11.96 15.54 4.67
CA ILE A 66 13.32 15.47 5.19
C ILE A 66 13.54 16.57 6.23
N GLU A 67 13.99 16.17 7.40
CA GLU A 67 14.34 17.03 8.52
C GLU A 67 15.85 17.04 8.72
N ARG A 68 16.34 18.04 9.50
CA ARG A 68 17.76 18.16 9.80
C ARG A 68 18.27 16.90 10.55
N GLY A 69 19.28 16.27 9.96
CA GLY A 69 19.92 15.08 10.52
C GLY A 69 19.27 13.76 10.12
N ASP A 70 18.28 13.79 9.22
CA ASP A 70 17.77 12.58 8.59
C ASP A 70 18.81 11.96 7.67
N THR A 71 18.81 10.64 7.64
CA THR A 71 19.52 9.80 6.66
C THR A 71 18.62 8.64 6.32
N TYR A 72 18.77 8.04 5.15
CA TYR A 72 17.98 6.85 4.81
C TYR A 72 18.17 5.70 5.82
N TYR A 73 19.34 5.58 6.43
CA TYR A 73 19.57 4.61 7.49
C TYR A 73 18.71 4.88 8.73
N LYS A 74 18.68 6.14 9.21
CA LYS A 74 17.85 6.52 10.37
C LYS A 74 16.37 6.38 10.07
N LEU A 75 15.94 6.78 8.87
CA LEU A 75 14.56 6.65 8.43
C LEU A 75 14.16 5.17 8.33
N ALA A 76 15.00 4.32 7.72
CA ALA A 76 14.76 2.89 7.64
C ALA A 76 14.59 2.27 9.03
N LYS A 77 15.47 2.61 9.98
CA LYS A 77 15.38 2.15 11.37
C LYS A 77 14.12 2.68 12.08
N ARG A 78 13.81 3.98 11.92
CA ARG A 78 12.63 4.63 12.54
C ARG A 78 11.33 4.00 12.10
N TYR A 79 11.24 3.64 10.82
CA TYR A 79 9.99 3.17 10.19
C TYR A 79 9.94 1.67 9.92
N GLY A 80 10.92 0.90 10.42
CA GLY A 80 10.92 -0.56 10.30
C GLY A 80 10.97 -1.05 8.85
N THR A 81 11.75 -0.37 8.00
CA THR A 81 11.94 -0.71 6.59
C THR A 81 13.42 -0.91 6.26
N ASP A 82 13.74 -1.06 4.97
CA ASP A 82 15.09 -1.26 4.46
C ASP A 82 15.57 -0.05 3.67
N VAL A 83 16.86 0.33 3.81
CA VAL A 83 17.47 1.43 3.05
C VAL A 83 17.34 1.21 1.53
N LYS A 84 17.52 -0.03 1.06
CA LYS A 84 17.39 -0.35 -0.36
C LYS A 84 15.98 -0.08 -0.88
N LYS A 85 14.95 -0.36 -0.07
CA LYS A 85 13.55 -0.03 -0.41
C LYS A 85 13.35 1.48 -0.54
N ILE A 86 13.92 2.28 0.37
CA ILE A 86 13.84 3.74 0.28
C ILE A 86 14.57 4.26 -0.96
N VAL A 87 15.79 3.79 -1.23
CA VAL A 87 16.55 4.17 -2.43
C VAL A 87 15.78 3.84 -3.70
N SER A 88 15.24 2.62 -3.81
CA SER A 88 14.47 2.18 -4.99
C SER A 88 13.21 3.00 -5.23
N ALA A 89 12.58 3.49 -4.16
CA ALA A 89 11.37 4.32 -4.25
C ALA A 89 11.68 5.79 -4.56
N ASN A 90 12.95 6.22 -4.47
CA ASN A 90 13.38 7.60 -4.68
C ASN A 90 14.60 7.69 -5.60
N PRO A 91 14.51 7.20 -6.84
CA PRO A 91 15.67 7.12 -7.75
C PRO A 91 16.22 8.49 -8.18
N ASP A 92 15.44 9.54 -8.02
CA ASP A 92 15.78 10.94 -8.31
C ASP A 92 16.52 11.64 -7.17
N LYS A 93 16.65 10.98 -6.01
CA LYS A 93 17.28 11.56 -4.81
C LYS A 93 18.68 10.97 -4.58
N ASN A 94 19.61 11.83 -4.17
CA ASN A 94 20.93 11.38 -3.73
C ASN A 94 20.86 10.93 -2.26
N PRO A 95 21.07 9.63 -1.95
CA PRO A 95 20.98 9.13 -0.57
C PRO A 95 22.04 9.71 0.38
N ASP A 96 23.16 10.19 -0.16
CA ASP A 96 24.27 10.76 0.62
C ASP A 96 24.10 12.28 0.84
N ASN A 97 23.17 12.91 0.13
CA ASN A 97 22.93 14.35 0.21
C ASN A 97 21.43 14.67 0.15
N LEU A 98 20.72 14.40 1.25
CA LEU A 98 19.30 14.70 1.37
C LEU A 98 19.07 16.19 1.60
N ILE A 99 18.16 16.77 0.85
CA ILE A 99 17.79 18.20 0.96
C ILE A 99 16.69 18.35 2.01
N ILE A 100 16.93 19.18 3.02
CA ILE A 100 15.93 19.48 4.06
C ILE A 100 14.71 20.12 3.42
N GLY A 101 13.53 19.61 3.78
CA GLY A 101 12.25 20.07 3.22
C GLY A 101 11.77 19.28 2.02
N ASP A 102 12.64 18.52 1.35
CA ASP A 102 12.23 17.59 0.29
C ASP A 102 11.33 16.49 0.84
N THR A 103 10.51 15.94 -0.05
CA THR A 103 9.67 14.78 0.28
C THR A 103 10.29 13.52 -0.30
N VAL A 104 10.33 12.47 0.50
CA VAL A 104 10.75 11.12 0.10
C VAL A 104 9.68 10.10 0.40
N VAL A 105 9.55 9.11 -0.46
CA VAL A 105 8.67 7.95 -0.28
C VAL A 105 9.36 6.98 0.67
N ILE A 106 8.68 6.61 1.75
CA ILE A 106 9.14 5.61 2.71
C ILE A 106 8.25 4.36 2.56
N PRO A 107 8.69 3.32 1.87
CA PRO A 107 7.99 2.04 1.83
C PRO A 107 7.99 1.36 3.21
N PHE A 108 6.87 0.77 3.59
CA PHE A 108 6.84 -0.11 4.77
C PHE A 108 7.61 -1.42 4.52
N GLY A 109 7.94 -2.14 5.61
CA GLY A 109 8.67 -3.40 5.54
C GLY A 109 7.87 -4.55 4.91
N PHE A 110 6.53 -4.54 5.03
CA PHE A 110 5.65 -5.58 4.49
C PHE A 110 5.51 -5.52 2.96
N ASP A 111 5.03 -6.61 2.37
CA ASP A 111 4.79 -6.68 0.93
C ASP A 111 3.55 -5.88 0.52
N VAL A 112 3.65 -5.16 -0.62
CA VAL A 112 2.54 -4.35 -1.14
C VAL A 112 1.37 -5.24 -1.54
N VAL A 113 1.66 -6.35 -2.24
CA VAL A 113 0.65 -7.31 -2.69
C VAL A 113 0.36 -8.29 -1.54
N PRO A 114 -0.82 -8.27 -0.94
CA PRO A 114 -1.19 -9.26 0.06
C PRO A 114 -1.52 -10.59 -0.63
N THR A 115 -1.12 -11.70 -0.02
CA THR A 115 -1.34 -13.06 -0.57
C THR A 115 -2.44 -13.83 0.14
N ASN A 116 -3.02 -13.27 1.20
CA ASN A 116 -3.97 -13.93 2.11
C ASN A 116 -5.34 -13.25 2.17
N VAL A 117 -5.70 -12.51 1.12
CA VAL A 117 -6.97 -11.79 1.04
C VAL A 117 -7.59 -12.00 -0.34
N MET A 118 -8.92 -11.92 -0.42
CA MET A 118 -9.60 -11.86 -1.69
C MET A 118 -9.43 -10.48 -2.32
N PHE A 119 -8.98 -10.42 -3.56
CA PHE A 119 -8.81 -9.17 -4.28
C PHE A 119 -10.17 -8.64 -4.76
N THR A 120 -10.46 -7.41 -4.35
CA THR A 120 -11.54 -6.60 -4.92
C THR A 120 -10.95 -5.58 -5.90
N SER A 121 -11.76 -5.02 -6.80
CA SER A 121 -11.29 -3.98 -7.73
C SER A 121 -10.65 -2.79 -7.00
N LEU A 122 -11.22 -2.40 -5.86
CA LEU A 122 -10.69 -1.31 -5.03
C LEU A 122 -9.35 -1.66 -4.38
N LEU A 123 -9.18 -2.91 -3.91
CA LEU A 123 -7.90 -3.38 -3.37
C LEU A 123 -6.85 -3.46 -4.47
N THR A 124 -7.22 -3.97 -5.66
CA THR A 124 -6.33 -4.03 -6.82
C THR A 124 -5.82 -2.64 -7.20
N GLU A 125 -6.70 -1.65 -7.29
CA GLU A 125 -6.31 -0.26 -7.59
C GLU A 125 -5.36 0.30 -6.52
N THR A 126 -5.63 0.03 -5.25
CA THR A 126 -4.79 0.47 -4.13
C THR A 126 -3.40 -0.17 -4.17
N VAL A 127 -3.33 -1.47 -4.44
CA VAL A 127 -2.08 -2.22 -4.59
C VAL A 127 -1.27 -1.69 -5.78
N ILE A 128 -1.90 -1.44 -6.93
CA ILE A 128 -1.25 -0.87 -8.11
C ILE A 128 -0.62 0.49 -7.80
N LYS A 129 -1.35 1.37 -7.10
CA LYS A 129 -0.81 2.67 -6.64
C LYS A 129 0.38 2.50 -5.71
N GLY A 130 0.31 1.55 -4.79
CA GLY A 130 1.43 1.21 -3.88
C GLY A 130 2.65 0.69 -4.61
N LEU A 131 2.46 -0.21 -5.59
CA LEU A 131 3.53 -0.73 -6.44
C LEU A 131 4.20 0.39 -7.24
N LYS A 132 3.42 1.27 -7.87
CA LYS A 132 3.95 2.41 -8.64
C LYS A 132 4.79 3.35 -7.76
N ALA A 133 4.34 3.64 -6.54
CA ALA A 133 5.08 4.50 -5.61
C ALA A 133 6.37 3.84 -5.12
N ARG A 134 6.33 2.53 -4.84
CA ARG A 134 7.50 1.76 -4.39
C ARG A 134 8.52 1.52 -5.49
N TYR A 135 8.04 1.39 -6.73
CA TYR A 135 8.84 1.06 -7.91
C TYR A 135 8.53 2.06 -9.04
N PRO A 136 9.12 3.27 -9.01
CA PRO A 136 8.82 4.34 -9.97
C PRO A 136 9.09 3.95 -11.43
N PHE A 137 9.95 2.96 -11.70
CA PHE A 137 10.24 2.43 -13.03
C PHE A 137 9.07 1.67 -13.66
N ILE A 138 8.05 1.28 -12.88
CA ILE A 138 6.82 0.68 -13.40
C ILE A 138 6.03 1.77 -14.12
N LEU A 139 5.71 1.54 -15.40
CA LEU A 139 4.78 2.38 -16.14
C LEU A 139 3.37 1.84 -15.93
N LEU A 140 2.49 2.70 -15.44
CA LEU A 140 1.08 2.40 -15.23
C LEU A 140 0.27 3.11 -16.30
N GLU A 141 -0.48 2.35 -17.09
CA GLU A 141 -1.34 2.87 -18.15
C GLU A 141 -2.78 2.40 -17.90
N MET A 142 -3.75 3.29 -18.01
CA MET A 142 -5.15 2.92 -18.07
C MET A 142 -5.47 2.58 -19.52
N ILE A 143 -5.75 1.30 -19.79
CA ILE A 143 -5.99 0.79 -21.16
C ILE A 143 -7.47 0.74 -21.54
N GLY A 144 -8.35 1.09 -20.63
CA GLY A 144 -9.80 1.11 -20.84
C GLY A 144 -10.58 1.02 -19.54
N SER A 145 -11.85 0.75 -19.65
CA SER A 145 -12.73 0.48 -18.52
C SER A 145 -13.66 -0.69 -18.82
N SER A 146 -14.09 -1.38 -17.76
CA SER A 146 -15.12 -2.42 -17.85
C SER A 146 -16.48 -1.80 -18.20
N THR A 147 -17.47 -2.65 -18.51
CA THR A 147 -18.87 -2.22 -18.72
C THR A 147 -19.48 -1.50 -17.50
N MET A 148 -18.94 -1.76 -16.31
CA MET A 148 -19.33 -1.11 -15.05
C MET A 148 -18.51 0.15 -14.75
N GLY A 149 -17.68 0.62 -15.68
CA GLY A 149 -16.85 1.81 -15.51
C GLY A 149 -15.59 1.60 -14.66
N THR A 150 -15.27 0.37 -14.24
CA THR A 150 -14.05 0.08 -13.49
C THR A 150 -12.84 0.20 -14.39
N PRO A 151 -11.79 0.97 -14.00
CA PRO A 151 -10.58 1.11 -14.80
C PRO A 151 -9.86 -0.22 -15.01
N LEU A 152 -9.35 -0.43 -16.23
CA LEU A 152 -8.46 -1.53 -16.58
C LEU A 152 -7.05 -0.98 -16.71
N TYR A 153 -6.11 -1.56 -15.96
CA TYR A 153 -4.73 -1.11 -15.93
C TYR A 153 -3.78 -2.10 -16.57
N ALA A 154 -2.78 -1.57 -17.27
CA ALA A 154 -1.59 -2.29 -17.69
C ALA A 154 -0.39 -1.79 -16.90
N LEU A 155 0.41 -2.72 -16.39
CA LEU A 155 1.69 -2.44 -15.74
C LEU A 155 2.80 -2.87 -16.72
N ARG A 156 3.65 -1.93 -17.09
CA ARG A 156 4.78 -2.20 -17.97
C ARG A 156 6.11 -2.00 -17.23
N MET A 157 7.00 -2.99 -17.36
CA MET A 157 8.31 -2.99 -16.73
C MET A 157 9.40 -3.35 -17.75
N GLY A 158 10.57 -2.73 -17.60
CA GLY A 158 11.75 -3.05 -18.40
C GLY A 158 11.82 -2.29 -19.73
N ASN A 159 13.02 -2.30 -20.31
CA ASN A 159 13.38 -1.59 -21.53
C ASN A 159 13.89 -2.53 -22.65
N GLY A 160 13.69 -3.85 -22.49
CA GLY A 160 14.13 -4.86 -23.46
C GLY A 160 13.36 -4.77 -24.79
N THR A 161 13.97 -5.28 -25.85
CA THR A 161 13.36 -5.33 -27.19
C THR A 161 12.29 -6.42 -27.30
N LYS A 162 12.44 -7.49 -26.52
CA LYS A 162 11.41 -8.55 -26.43
C LYS A 162 10.31 -8.13 -25.47
N LYS A 163 9.07 -8.23 -25.91
CA LYS A 163 7.88 -7.93 -25.11
C LYS A 163 7.19 -9.23 -24.73
N VAL A 164 6.84 -9.38 -23.47
CA VAL A 164 6.04 -10.50 -22.96
C VAL A 164 4.80 -9.91 -22.29
N LEU A 165 3.64 -10.42 -22.62
CA LEU A 165 2.38 -10.05 -22.00
C LEU A 165 1.94 -11.17 -21.05
N TYR A 166 1.70 -10.81 -19.80
CA TYR A 166 1.02 -11.64 -18.82
C TYR A 166 -0.37 -11.07 -18.58
N ASN A 167 -1.36 -11.92 -18.66
CA ASN A 167 -2.72 -11.58 -18.28
C ASN A 167 -3.29 -12.71 -17.42
N ALA A 168 -4.29 -12.39 -16.61
CA ALA A 168 -4.89 -13.33 -15.66
C ALA A 168 -6.38 -13.09 -15.58
N SER A 169 -7.11 -14.08 -15.08
CA SER A 169 -8.57 -14.00 -14.83
C SER A 169 -9.41 -13.65 -16.04
N HIS A 170 -9.12 -14.26 -17.18
CA HIS A 170 -9.95 -14.12 -18.39
C HIS A 170 -11.37 -14.63 -18.18
N HIS A 171 -11.52 -15.70 -17.39
CA HIS A 171 -12.81 -16.25 -17.01
C HIS A 171 -13.09 -15.93 -15.54
N ALA A 172 -14.34 -15.71 -15.19
CA ALA A 172 -14.77 -15.19 -13.88
C ALA A 172 -14.33 -16.01 -12.67
N ASN A 173 -14.03 -17.29 -12.85
CA ASN A 173 -13.62 -18.22 -11.77
C ASN A 173 -12.09 -18.43 -11.68
N GLU A 174 -11.29 -17.73 -12.45
CA GLU A 174 -9.83 -17.86 -12.46
C GLU A 174 -9.15 -16.85 -11.52
N TRP A 175 -9.84 -16.45 -10.47
CA TRP A 175 -9.33 -15.47 -9.50
C TRP A 175 -7.99 -15.88 -8.86
N ILE A 176 -7.69 -17.19 -8.81
CA ILE A 176 -6.43 -17.71 -8.26
C ILE A 176 -5.21 -17.35 -9.11
N THR A 177 -5.40 -16.98 -10.37
CA THR A 177 -4.33 -16.55 -11.27
C THR A 177 -4.04 -15.05 -11.16
N THR A 178 -4.85 -14.34 -10.39
CA THR A 178 -4.62 -12.94 -10.00
C THR A 178 -3.86 -12.92 -8.68
N PRO A 179 -2.92 -12.02 -8.44
CA PRO A 179 -2.06 -11.99 -7.27
C PRO A 179 -2.80 -11.95 -5.97
#